data_43ab4052322592830cc0a588409fb2e5
#
_entry.id   43ab4052322592830cc0a588409fb2e5
#
_cell.length_a   1.000
_cell.length_b   1.000
_cell.length_c   1.000
_cell.angle_alpha   90.00
_cell.angle_beta   90.00
_cell.angle_gamma   90.00
#
_symmetry.space_group_name_H-M   'P 1'
#
loop_
_entity.id
_entity.type
_entity.pdbx_description
1 polymer ?
#
loop_
_entity_poly.entity_id
_entity_poly.type
_entity_poly.pdbx_seq_one_letter_code
_entity_poly.pdbx_strand_id
1 'polypeptide(L)'
;MLKYLFAFIILLHGLLHFMGFANAFGYGNITQLSKYISKPNGFLWFLVAILFIMATILFILNNVSWMYIAIIAAIISQILIITIWKEAKFGTIANVIILIVAIAGWATQNFETHYKNDVKANLFRTNSFQTDLLIEANIKRLPLPVQKYLRYCGVINKSKVKNFRIVFDGQMREKGKDWFTFRSVQYNFFDEPTRLFFMKAKMFGITVPAYHRYQNSHATMQVKLLGLFNVVNVKGVEMNMAETVTVFNDMCLLALATMIDKRIEWTSIDSLSAKAIFTNGINKISAILYFNEQGQLINFTSDDPYAINDMKGYRFSTPVKEYVQIDGKTIWNYGEAVWHYPDSEFVYGKFYLKSIEYNVADLK
;
A
#
# COMPACT_ATOMS: atom_id res chain seq x y z
N MET A 1 -19.05 11.13 -6.18
CA MET A 1 -20.47 10.78 -6.34
C MET A 1 -20.89 9.57 -5.48
N LEU A 2 -20.29 8.39 -5.62
CA LEU A 2 -20.65 7.18 -4.85
C LEU A 2 -20.62 7.36 -3.31
N LYS A 3 -19.61 8.10 -2.78
CA LYS A 3 -19.51 8.39 -1.35
C LYS A 3 -20.77 9.07 -0.80
N TYR A 4 -21.24 10.11 -1.46
CA TYR A 4 -22.42 10.86 -1.00
C TYR A 4 -23.74 10.10 -1.20
N LEU A 5 -23.82 9.29 -2.27
CA LEU A 5 -24.96 8.38 -2.46
C LEU A 5 -25.06 7.37 -1.32
N PHE A 6 -23.94 6.77 -0.93
CA PHE A 6 -23.93 5.81 0.20
C PHE A 6 -24.23 6.50 1.53
N ALA A 7 -23.68 7.69 1.78
CA ALA A 7 -24.03 8.48 2.97
C ALA A 7 -25.54 8.80 3.03
N PHE A 8 -26.14 9.12 1.88
CA PHE A 8 -27.58 9.36 1.78
C PHE A 8 -28.39 8.10 2.11
N ILE A 9 -27.96 6.93 1.64
CA ILE A 9 -28.63 5.64 1.97
C ILE A 9 -28.63 5.39 3.47
N ILE A 10 -27.47 5.56 4.15
CA ILE A 10 -27.37 5.37 5.60
C ILE A 10 -28.28 6.36 6.33
N LEU A 11 -28.23 7.65 5.95
CA LEU A 11 -29.01 8.70 6.58
C LEU A 11 -30.51 8.45 6.42
N LEU A 12 -30.95 8.21 5.19
CA LEU A 12 -32.37 7.96 4.90
C LEU A 12 -32.89 6.75 5.68
N HIS A 13 -32.10 5.65 5.68
CA HIS A 13 -32.46 4.45 6.43
C HIS A 13 -32.56 4.73 7.93
N GLY A 14 -31.62 5.52 8.48
CA GLY A 14 -31.65 5.98 9.86
C GLY A 14 -32.92 6.81 10.19
N LEU A 15 -33.26 7.76 9.32
CA LEU A 15 -34.44 8.61 9.49
C LEU A 15 -35.76 7.80 9.49
N LEU A 16 -35.84 6.77 8.65
CA LEU A 16 -37.01 5.88 8.61
C LEU A 16 -37.24 5.14 9.94
N HIS A 17 -36.19 4.92 10.75
CA HIS A 17 -36.33 4.28 12.07
C HIS A 17 -37.07 5.14 13.07
N PHE A 18 -37.14 6.48 12.89
CA PHE A 18 -38.00 7.32 13.74
C PHE A 18 -39.49 6.98 13.62
N MET A 19 -39.92 6.38 12.51
CA MET A 19 -41.31 5.94 12.36
C MET A 19 -41.68 4.87 13.39
N GLY A 20 -40.77 3.90 13.67
CA GLY A 20 -41.01 2.89 14.69
C GLY A 20 -41.07 3.47 16.12
N PHE A 21 -40.24 4.47 16.41
CA PHE A 21 -40.30 5.23 17.66
C PHE A 21 -41.63 5.99 17.77
N ALA A 22 -42.00 6.74 16.76
CA ALA A 22 -43.22 7.54 16.76
C ALA A 22 -44.47 6.67 16.90
N ASN A 23 -44.51 5.50 16.23
CA ASN A 23 -45.61 4.53 16.40
C ASN A 23 -45.72 4.04 17.86
N ALA A 24 -44.58 3.65 18.48
CA ALA A 24 -44.56 3.12 19.86
C ALA A 24 -45.04 4.13 20.91
N PHE A 25 -44.82 5.44 20.66
CA PHE A 25 -45.15 6.51 21.60
C PHE A 25 -46.40 7.32 21.22
N GLY A 26 -47.07 6.96 20.12
CA GLY A 26 -48.29 7.65 19.66
C GLY A 26 -48.02 9.05 19.09
N TYR A 27 -46.80 9.32 18.61
CA TYR A 27 -46.46 10.58 17.96
C TYR A 27 -46.90 10.57 16.48
N GLY A 28 -48.13 11.02 16.23
CA GLY A 28 -48.75 11.07 14.92
C GLY A 28 -49.42 9.76 14.49
N ASN A 29 -50.16 9.82 13.39
CA ASN A 29 -50.85 8.67 12.81
C ASN A 29 -49.95 8.05 11.68
N ILE A 30 -49.17 7.03 12.04
CA ILE A 30 -48.25 6.36 11.09
C ILE A 30 -48.99 5.16 10.45
N THR A 31 -49.72 5.44 9.40
CA THR A 31 -50.55 4.44 8.69
C THR A 31 -49.74 3.30 8.04
N GLN A 32 -48.43 3.52 7.81
CA GLN A 32 -47.49 2.53 7.23
C GLN A 32 -47.11 1.41 8.25
N LEU A 33 -47.30 1.63 9.55
CA LEU A 33 -47.02 0.66 10.61
C LEU A 33 -48.31 0.33 11.35
N SER A 34 -49.03 -0.68 10.90
CA SER A 34 -50.27 -1.13 11.49
C SER A 34 -50.07 -1.98 12.76
N LYS A 35 -48.91 -2.65 12.84
CA LYS A 35 -48.56 -3.50 13.99
C LYS A 35 -48.14 -2.67 15.18
N TYR A 36 -48.69 -2.98 16.36
CA TYR A 36 -48.29 -2.34 17.62
C TYR A 36 -46.84 -2.59 17.95
N ILE A 37 -46.08 -1.53 18.22
CA ILE A 37 -44.70 -1.57 18.69
C ILE A 37 -44.67 -1.22 20.17
N SER A 38 -44.14 -2.11 21.01
CA SER A 38 -44.01 -1.85 22.45
C SER A 38 -43.02 -0.69 22.72
N LYS A 39 -43.21 0.05 23.81
CA LYS A 39 -42.33 1.16 24.18
C LYS A 39 -40.85 0.79 24.26
N PRO A 40 -40.45 -0.37 24.85
CA PRO A 40 -39.04 -0.80 24.81
C PRO A 40 -38.51 -0.95 23.38
N ASN A 41 -39.28 -1.57 22.49
CA ASN A 41 -38.89 -1.66 21.08
C ASN A 41 -38.84 -0.29 20.42
N GLY A 42 -39.74 0.62 20.75
CA GLY A 42 -39.71 2.02 20.29
C GLY A 42 -38.41 2.73 20.66
N PHE A 43 -37.88 2.53 21.85
CA PHE A 43 -36.58 3.05 22.25
C PHE A 43 -35.42 2.44 21.41
N LEU A 44 -35.48 1.15 21.07
CA LEU A 44 -34.51 0.52 20.21
C LEU A 44 -34.58 1.10 18.78
N TRP A 45 -35.77 1.36 18.25
CA TRP A 45 -35.93 2.04 16.96
C TRP A 45 -35.30 3.44 16.99
N PHE A 46 -35.49 4.22 18.06
CA PHE A 46 -34.86 5.53 18.25
C PHE A 46 -33.31 5.41 18.31
N LEU A 47 -32.82 4.47 19.13
CA LEU A 47 -31.36 4.24 19.23
C LEU A 47 -30.73 3.92 17.87
N VAL A 48 -31.35 3.05 17.08
CA VAL A 48 -30.87 2.68 15.75
C VAL A 48 -30.86 3.88 14.81
N ALA A 49 -31.89 4.75 14.87
CA ALA A 49 -31.90 5.99 14.10
C ALA A 49 -30.68 6.87 14.41
N ILE A 50 -30.38 7.07 15.70
CA ILE A 50 -29.22 7.85 16.14
C ILE A 50 -27.91 7.20 15.72
N LEU A 51 -27.76 5.87 15.82
CA LEU A 51 -26.58 5.16 15.41
C LEU A 51 -26.31 5.32 13.89
N PHE A 52 -27.34 5.23 13.04
CA PHE A 52 -27.16 5.46 11.60
C PHE A 52 -26.82 6.91 11.27
N ILE A 53 -27.41 7.89 11.95
CA ILE A 53 -27.06 9.32 11.79
C ILE A 53 -25.58 9.51 12.17
N MET A 54 -25.15 8.98 13.33
CA MET A 54 -23.77 9.05 13.78
C MET A 54 -22.82 8.35 12.79
N ALA A 55 -23.17 7.15 12.29
CA ALA A 55 -22.40 6.46 11.27
C ALA A 55 -22.27 7.30 9.99
N THR A 56 -23.33 7.98 9.56
CA THR A 56 -23.31 8.89 8.41
C THR A 56 -22.34 10.04 8.61
N ILE A 57 -22.39 10.71 9.75
CA ILE A 57 -21.48 11.83 10.08
C ILE A 57 -20.04 11.36 10.07
N LEU A 58 -19.73 10.27 10.77
CA LEU A 58 -18.37 9.72 10.82
C LEU A 58 -17.87 9.27 9.45
N PHE A 59 -18.75 8.69 8.60
CA PHE A 59 -18.43 8.31 7.24
C PHE A 59 -18.05 9.52 6.37
N ILE A 60 -18.80 10.62 6.45
CA ILE A 60 -18.52 11.86 5.73
C ILE A 60 -17.18 12.44 6.18
N LEU A 61 -16.89 12.41 7.49
CA LEU A 61 -15.64 12.87 8.10
C LEU A 61 -14.44 11.91 7.87
N ASN A 62 -14.62 10.80 7.15
CA ASN A 62 -13.61 9.74 6.93
C ASN A 62 -13.06 9.13 8.24
N ASN A 63 -13.82 9.15 9.33
CA ASN A 63 -13.44 8.52 10.58
C ASN A 63 -13.77 7.03 10.54
N VAL A 64 -12.77 6.17 10.74
CA VAL A 64 -12.88 4.69 10.61
C VAL A 64 -13.95 4.07 11.53
N SER A 65 -14.33 4.75 12.63
CA SER A 65 -15.34 4.23 13.58
C SER A 65 -16.73 4.09 12.97
N TRP A 66 -17.02 4.74 11.83
CA TRP A 66 -18.31 4.62 11.16
C TRP A 66 -18.68 3.16 10.85
N MET A 67 -17.70 2.34 10.50
CA MET A 67 -17.92 0.95 10.10
C MET A 67 -18.48 0.11 11.26
N TYR A 68 -17.90 0.26 12.44
CA TYR A 68 -18.34 -0.47 13.65
C TYR A 68 -19.74 -0.06 14.05
N ILE A 69 -20.03 1.24 14.02
CA ILE A 69 -21.35 1.78 14.38
C ILE A 69 -22.40 1.35 13.37
N ALA A 70 -22.09 1.40 12.06
CA ALA A 70 -22.98 0.96 11.00
C ALA A 70 -23.30 -0.54 11.09
N ILE A 71 -22.31 -1.39 11.40
CA ILE A 71 -22.52 -2.83 11.58
C ILE A 71 -23.48 -3.09 12.77
N ILE A 72 -23.23 -2.46 13.92
CA ILE A 72 -24.08 -2.61 15.10
C ILE A 72 -25.50 -2.13 14.80
N ALA A 73 -25.62 -0.94 14.20
CA ALA A 73 -26.92 -0.37 13.82
C ALA A 73 -27.69 -1.29 12.87
N ALA A 74 -27.03 -1.82 11.83
CA ALA A 74 -27.68 -2.69 10.85
C ALA A 74 -28.13 -4.03 11.45
N ILE A 75 -27.37 -4.60 12.39
CA ILE A 75 -27.77 -5.83 13.10
C ILE A 75 -29.02 -5.59 13.95
N ILE A 76 -29.03 -4.53 14.78
CA ILE A 76 -30.17 -4.21 15.62
C ILE A 76 -31.38 -3.85 14.74
N SER A 77 -31.17 -3.04 13.69
CA SER A 77 -32.19 -2.71 12.70
C SER A 77 -32.84 -3.96 12.10
N GLN A 78 -32.02 -4.94 11.71
CA GLN A 78 -32.54 -6.16 11.10
C GLN A 78 -33.41 -6.98 12.08
N ILE A 79 -33.04 -7.05 13.35
CA ILE A 79 -33.85 -7.68 14.38
C ILE A 79 -35.22 -6.98 14.52
N LEU A 80 -35.21 -5.64 14.56
CA LEU A 80 -36.43 -4.85 14.64
C LEU A 80 -37.33 -5.02 13.41
N ILE A 81 -36.75 -5.02 12.20
CA ILE A 81 -37.45 -5.26 10.94
C ILE A 81 -38.16 -6.63 10.94
N ILE A 82 -37.47 -7.67 11.45
CA ILE A 82 -38.07 -9.02 11.55
C ILE A 82 -39.31 -9.02 12.41
N THR A 83 -39.38 -8.22 13.48
CA THR A 83 -40.56 -8.14 14.36
C THR A 83 -41.81 -7.58 13.66
N ILE A 84 -41.62 -6.74 12.64
CA ILE A 84 -42.70 -6.11 11.83
C ILE A 84 -42.46 -6.38 10.32
N TRP A 85 -42.09 -7.60 9.97
CA TRP A 85 -41.62 -8.01 8.63
C TRP A 85 -42.54 -7.56 7.49
N LYS A 86 -43.86 -7.71 7.66
CA LYS A 86 -44.82 -7.39 6.60
C LYS A 86 -44.73 -5.93 6.14
N GLU A 87 -44.47 -5.01 7.06
CA GLU A 87 -44.44 -3.58 6.80
C GLU A 87 -43.03 -3.05 6.49
N ALA A 88 -41.97 -3.66 7.10
CA ALA A 88 -40.60 -3.12 7.05
C ALA A 88 -39.60 -3.93 6.24
N LYS A 89 -40.00 -5.04 5.60
CA LYS A 89 -39.09 -5.98 4.90
C LYS A 89 -38.12 -5.34 3.92
N PHE A 90 -38.51 -4.27 3.25
CA PHE A 90 -37.67 -3.55 2.29
C PHE A 90 -36.46 -2.85 2.94
N GLY A 91 -36.54 -2.55 4.24
CA GLY A 91 -35.41 -2.05 5.02
C GLY A 91 -34.23 -3.02 5.08
N THR A 92 -34.48 -4.33 4.90
CA THR A 92 -33.44 -5.35 4.80
C THR A 92 -32.47 -5.09 3.64
N ILE A 93 -32.95 -4.54 2.52
CA ILE A 93 -32.10 -4.19 1.37
C ILE A 93 -31.07 -3.13 1.78
N ALA A 94 -31.50 -2.08 2.48
CA ALA A 94 -30.60 -1.05 2.98
C ALA A 94 -29.59 -1.64 3.99
N ASN A 95 -30.04 -2.47 4.93
CA ASN A 95 -29.16 -3.13 5.89
C ASN A 95 -28.09 -3.99 5.19
N VAL A 96 -28.47 -4.78 4.18
CA VAL A 96 -27.52 -5.62 3.42
C VAL A 96 -26.47 -4.75 2.72
N ILE A 97 -26.89 -3.67 2.04
CA ILE A 97 -25.97 -2.73 1.38
C ILE A 97 -25.00 -2.12 2.39
N ILE A 98 -25.54 -1.63 3.53
CA ILE A 98 -24.74 -1.00 4.58
C ILE A 98 -23.74 -1.99 5.17
N LEU A 99 -24.16 -3.22 5.46
CA LEU A 99 -23.29 -4.28 6.00
C LEU A 99 -22.17 -4.65 5.02
N ILE A 100 -22.48 -4.85 3.73
CA ILE A 100 -21.47 -5.18 2.72
C ILE A 100 -20.38 -4.10 2.66
N VAL A 101 -20.78 -2.82 2.60
CA VAL A 101 -19.83 -1.71 2.50
C VAL A 101 -19.06 -1.52 3.80
N ALA A 102 -19.70 -1.67 4.95
CA ALA A 102 -19.04 -1.55 6.26
C ALA A 102 -18.04 -2.69 6.51
N ILE A 103 -18.39 -3.92 6.17
CA ILE A 103 -17.52 -5.09 6.30
C ILE A 103 -16.32 -4.97 5.33
N ALA A 104 -16.55 -4.55 4.08
CA ALA A 104 -15.47 -4.32 3.12
C ALA A 104 -14.52 -3.19 3.60
N GLY A 105 -15.07 -2.11 4.15
CA GLY A 105 -14.29 -1.05 4.76
C GLY A 105 -13.44 -1.54 5.94
N TRP A 106 -14.05 -2.29 6.85
CA TRP A 106 -13.36 -2.90 7.99
C TRP A 106 -12.24 -3.86 7.56
N ALA A 107 -12.50 -4.72 6.59
CA ALA A 107 -11.50 -5.67 6.09
C ALA A 107 -10.32 -4.94 5.40
N THR A 108 -10.61 -3.89 4.63
CA THR A 108 -9.57 -3.04 4.01
C THR A 108 -8.73 -2.35 5.07
N GLN A 109 -9.36 -1.80 6.12
CA GLN A 109 -8.66 -1.16 7.24
C GLN A 109 -7.81 -2.16 8.02
N ASN A 110 -8.33 -3.36 8.27
CA ASN A 110 -7.60 -4.43 8.95
C ASN A 110 -6.37 -4.86 8.14
N PHE A 111 -6.50 -4.98 6.83
CA PHE A 111 -5.37 -5.30 5.94
C PHE A 111 -4.28 -4.21 5.97
N GLU A 112 -4.65 -2.93 5.97
CA GLU A 112 -3.71 -1.82 6.14
C GLU A 112 -3.07 -1.82 7.54
N THR A 113 -3.82 -2.23 8.57
CA THR A 113 -3.32 -2.33 9.95
C THR A 113 -2.23 -3.40 10.07
N HIS A 114 -2.32 -4.53 9.37
CA HIS A 114 -1.24 -5.52 9.31
C HIS A 114 0.05 -4.90 8.76
N TYR A 115 -0.01 -4.19 7.64
CA TYR A 115 1.14 -3.46 7.11
C TYR A 115 1.71 -2.47 8.13
N LYS A 116 0.86 -1.66 8.77
CA LYS A 116 1.29 -0.67 9.78
C LYS A 116 1.95 -1.33 11.00
N ASN A 117 1.48 -2.50 11.41
CA ASN A 117 2.08 -3.24 12.51
C ASN A 117 3.47 -3.79 12.15
N ASP A 118 3.64 -4.32 10.92
CA ASP A 118 4.96 -4.73 10.43
C ASP A 118 5.92 -3.53 10.37
N VAL A 119 5.46 -2.36 9.90
CA VAL A 119 6.27 -1.13 9.89
C VAL A 119 6.67 -0.73 11.32
N LYS A 120 5.72 -0.69 12.27
CA LYS A 120 6.00 -0.34 13.67
C LYS A 120 7.02 -1.27 14.31
N ALA A 121 6.91 -2.57 14.08
CA ALA A 121 7.84 -3.55 14.61
C ALA A 121 9.27 -3.32 14.08
N ASN A 122 9.42 -3.02 12.80
CA ASN A 122 10.73 -2.76 12.19
C ASN A 122 11.29 -1.37 12.58
N LEU A 123 10.45 -0.35 12.74
CA LEU A 123 10.88 0.94 13.28
C LEU A 123 11.40 0.79 14.71
N PHE A 124 10.67 0.06 15.56
CA PHE A 124 11.12 -0.25 16.93
C PHE A 124 12.46 -0.97 16.95
N ARG A 125 12.65 -1.99 16.11
CA ARG A 125 13.91 -2.75 15.97
C ARG A 125 15.09 -1.85 15.61
N THR A 126 14.89 -0.89 14.71
CA THR A 126 15.95 -0.02 14.17
C THR A 126 16.11 1.31 14.91
N ASN A 127 15.27 1.61 15.89
CA ASN A 127 15.25 2.92 16.55
C ASN A 127 16.57 3.23 17.27
N SER A 128 17.14 2.25 17.95
CA SER A 128 18.39 2.40 18.72
C SER A 128 19.66 2.49 17.85
N PHE A 129 19.57 2.20 16.54
CA PHE A 129 20.75 2.19 15.68
C PHE A 129 21.22 3.61 15.38
N GLN A 130 22.45 3.91 15.79
CA GLN A 130 23.13 5.12 15.37
C GLN A 130 23.61 4.98 13.93
N THR A 131 23.57 6.07 13.19
CA THR A 131 24.01 6.11 11.79
C THR A 131 25.29 6.95 11.69
N ASP A 132 26.40 6.29 11.33
CA ASP A 132 27.63 6.98 10.97
C ASP A 132 27.47 7.78 9.67
N LEU A 133 28.45 8.64 9.39
CA LEU A 133 28.54 9.29 8.09
C LEU A 133 29.08 8.34 7.03
N LEU A 134 28.60 8.49 5.80
CA LEU A 134 29.23 7.89 4.64
C LEU A 134 30.39 8.78 4.20
N ILE A 135 31.64 8.33 4.37
CA ILE A 135 32.84 9.10 4.04
C ILE A 135 33.53 8.54 2.78
N GLU A 136 34.39 9.32 2.16
CA GLU A 136 35.16 8.93 0.96
C GLU A 136 35.90 7.59 1.14
N ALA A 137 36.42 7.31 2.32
CA ALA A 137 37.10 6.04 2.57
C ALA A 137 36.19 4.81 2.40
N ASN A 138 34.88 4.96 2.68
CA ASN A 138 33.92 3.86 2.59
C ASN A 138 33.67 3.42 1.13
N ILE A 139 33.81 4.35 0.17
CA ILE A 139 33.46 4.09 -1.23
C ILE A 139 34.68 3.68 -2.10
N LYS A 140 35.92 3.80 -1.58
CA LYS A 140 37.15 3.50 -2.34
C LYS A 140 37.18 2.11 -2.99
N ARG A 141 36.52 1.13 -2.38
CA ARG A 141 36.46 -0.27 -2.88
C ARG A 141 35.43 -0.48 -3.99
N LEU A 142 34.53 0.49 -4.22
CA LEU A 142 33.48 0.39 -5.22
C LEU A 142 34.02 0.67 -6.61
N PRO A 143 33.41 0.14 -7.71
CA PRO A 143 33.73 0.53 -9.08
C PRO A 143 33.65 2.04 -9.29
N LEU A 144 34.47 2.58 -10.15
CA LEU A 144 34.54 4.03 -10.43
C LEU A 144 33.18 4.65 -10.80
N PRO A 145 32.34 4.02 -11.68
CA PRO A 145 31.04 4.59 -12.00
C PRO A 145 30.11 4.66 -10.78
N VAL A 146 30.17 3.68 -9.87
CA VAL A 146 29.40 3.69 -8.62
C VAL A 146 29.89 4.80 -7.69
N GLN A 147 31.21 5.02 -7.57
CA GLN A 147 31.76 6.12 -6.79
C GLN A 147 31.32 7.47 -7.35
N LYS A 148 31.35 7.66 -8.69
CA LYS A 148 30.89 8.89 -9.36
C LYS A 148 29.40 9.15 -9.04
N TYR A 149 28.57 8.11 -9.11
CA TYR A 149 27.15 8.19 -8.81
C TYR A 149 26.88 8.63 -7.37
N LEU A 150 27.57 8.04 -6.38
CA LEU A 150 27.41 8.44 -4.97
C LEU A 150 27.81 9.90 -4.72
N ARG A 151 28.87 10.38 -5.38
CA ARG A 151 29.27 11.80 -5.32
C ARG A 151 28.28 12.71 -6.02
N TYR A 152 27.81 12.32 -7.22
CA TYR A 152 26.77 13.05 -7.96
C TYR A 152 25.51 13.24 -7.11
N CYS A 153 25.07 12.19 -6.42
CA CYS A 153 23.90 12.23 -5.57
C CYS A 153 24.11 12.99 -4.24
N GLY A 154 25.34 13.44 -3.95
CA GLY A 154 25.64 14.26 -2.77
C GLY A 154 25.46 13.53 -1.43
N VAL A 155 25.66 12.19 -1.41
CA VAL A 155 25.47 11.39 -0.19
C VAL A 155 26.74 11.25 0.65
N ILE A 156 27.90 11.69 0.14
CA ILE A 156 29.17 11.72 0.88
C ILE A 156 29.07 12.76 2.00
N ASN A 157 29.60 12.41 3.17
CA ASN A 157 29.50 13.18 4.42
C ASN A 157 28.05 13.39 4.92
N LYS A 158 27.13 12.57 4.46
CA LYS A 158 25.76 12.47 5.01
C LYS A 158 25.60 11.21 5.85
N SER A 159 24.61 11.20 6.74
CA SER A 159 24.28 10.03 7.55
C SER A 159 23.94 8.82 6.66
N LYS A 160 24.50 7.66 7.00
CA LYS A 160 24.10 6.40 6.38
C LYS A 160 22.61 6.16 6.59
N VAL A 161 22.01 5.41 5.69
CA VAL A 161 20.58 5.14 5.69
C VAL A 161 20.33 3.82 6.42
N LYS A 162 19.61 3.86 7.57
CA LYS A 162 19.14 2.67 8.28
C LYS A 162 17.77 2.22 7.80
N ASN A 163 16.94 3.18 7.44
CA ASN A 163 15.62 2.98 6.84
C ASN A 163 15.20 4.20 6.01
N PHE A 164 14.18 4.05 5.21
CA PHE A 164 13.47 5.17 4.61
C PHE A 164 11.96 4.89 4.57
N ARG A 165 11.19 5.97 4.49
CA ARG A 165 9.79 6.00 4.08
C ARG A 165 9.70 6.73 2.75
N ILE A 166 8.97 6.16 1.78
CA ILE A 166 8.75 6.78 0.48
C ILE A 166 7.28 6.70 0.08
N VAL A 167 6.81 7.73 -0.61
CA VAL A 167 5.47 7.79 -1.20
C VAL A 167 5.60 7.96 -2.70
N PHE A 168 4.92 7.10 -3.44
CA PHE A 168 4.77 7.22 -4.89
C PHE A 168 3.30 7.43 -5.27
N ASP A 169 3.07 8.27 -6.27
CA ASP A 169 1.92 8.15 -7.15
C ASP A 169 2.39 7.47 -8.43
N GLY A 170 1.53 6.66 -9.04
CA GLY A 170 1.95 5.94 -10.24
C GLY A 170 0.81 5.34 -11.01
N GLN A 171 1.20 4.63 -12.05
CA GLN A 171 0.32 3.86 -12.90
C GLN A 171 0.89 2.46 -13.11
N MET A 172 0.04 1.46 -13.11
CA MET A 172 0.40 0.08 -13.45
C MET A 172 -0.60 -0.49 -14.45
N ARG A 173 -0.16 -1.52 -15.18
CA ARG A 173 -1.01 -2.30 -16.06
C ARG A 173 -0.51 -3.73 -16.19
N GLU A 174 -1.41 -4.63 -16.52
CA GLU A 174 -1.08 -5.97 -17.03
C GLU A 174 -0.93 -5.93 -18.56
N LYS A 175 -0.23 -6.91 -19.14
CA LYS A 175 -0.08 -7.02 -20.61
C LYS A 175 -1.48 -7.17 -21.25
N GLY A 176 -1.78 -6.26 -22.18
CA GLY A 176 -3.09 -6.21 -22.86
C GLY A 176 -4.22 -5.55 -22.06
N LYS A 177 -3.91 -4.91 -20.93
CA LYS A 177 -4.89 -4.16 -20.13
C LYS A 177 -4.56 -2.66 -20.07
N ASP A 178 -5.57 -1.87 -19.73
CA ASP A 178 -5.43 -0.43 -19.53
C ASP A 178 -4.68 -0.10 -18.25
N TRP A 179 -4.13 1.12 -18.21
CA TRP A 179 -3.45 1.66 -17.03
C TRP A 179 -4.45 1.95 -15.91
N PHE A 180 -4.14 1.48 -14.70
CA PHE A 180 -4.78 1.94 -13.48
C PHE A 180 -3.83 2.81 -12.66
N THR A 181 -4.37 3.76 -11.91
CA THR A 181 -3.59 4.64 -11.03
C THR A 181 -3.46 4.04 -9.65
N PHE A 182 -2.35 4.34 -8.97
CA PHE A 182 -2.15 3.96 -7.59
C PHE A 182 -1.43 5.05 -6.79
N ARG A 183 -1.58 4.96 -5.48
CA ARG A 183 -0.70 5.61 -4.50
C ARG A 183 -0.14 4.55 -3.58
N SER A 184 1.17 4.61 -3.32
CA SER A 184 1.83 3.67 -2.40
C SER A 184 2.58 4.39 -1.30
N VAL A 185 2.68 3.71 -0.15
CA VAL A 185 3.57 4.07 0.95
C VAL A 185 4.45 2.86 1.22
N GLN A 186 5.74 3.08 1.20
CA GLN A 186 6.73 2.02 1.37
C GLN A 186 7.72 2.40 2.47
N TYR A 187 8.13 1.39 3.24
CA TYR A 187 9.24 1.47 4.18
C TYR A 187 10.25 0.38 3.86
N ASN A 188 11.53 0.77 3.81
CA ASN A 188 12.63 -0.19 3.72
C ASN A 188 13.54 -0.05 4.93
N PHE A 189 14.12 -1.18 5.37
CA PHE A 189 15.10 -1.28 6.45
C PHE A 189 16.31 -2.06 5.95
N PHE A 190 17.53 -1.70 6.37
CA PHE A 190 18.76 -2.19 5.76
C PHE A 190 19.70 -2.96 6.69
N ASP A 191 19.47 -2.94 7.99
CA ASP A 191 20.12 -3.86 8.94
C ASP A 191 19.81 -5.32 8.58
N GLU A 192 18.53 -5.65 8.52
CA GLU A 192 17.96 -6.85 7.93
C GLU A 192 17.11 -6.42 6.74
N PRO A 193 17.55 -6.68 5.48
CA PRO A 193 16.84 -6.17 4.32
C PRO A 193 15.35 -6.50 4.37
N THR A 194 14.56 -5.45 4.56
CA THR A 194 13.11 -5.54 4.70
C THR A 194 12.47 -4.49 3.80
N ARG A 195 11.46 -4.89 3.03
CA ARG A 195 10.66 -4.01 2.19
C ARG A 195 9.18 -4.23 2.47
N LEU A 196 8.51 -3.17 2.89
CA LEU A 196 7.09 -3.16 3.21
C LEU A 196 6.41 -2.14 2.31
N PHE A 197 5.82 -2.61 1.21
CA PHE A 197 5.20 -1.77 0.18
C PHE A 197 3.69 -1.96 0.21
N PHE A 198 2.96 -0.92 0.63
CA PHE A 198 1.50 -0.91 0.63
C PHE A 198 0.97 0.02 -0.45
N MET A 199 0.14 -0.52 -1.33
CA MET A 199 -0.42 0.21 -2.46
C MET A 199 -1.94 0.25 -2.38
N LYS A 200 -2.53 1.39 -2.74
CA LYS A 200 -3.96 1.58 -2.96
C LYS A 200 -4.18 1.88 -4.44
N ALA A 201 -4.56 0.88 -5.20
CA ALA A 201 -4.89 1.01 -6.62
C ALA A 201 -6.34 1.47 -6.80
N LYS A 202 -6.59 2.28 -7.82
CA LYS A 202 -7.96 2.67 -8.24
C LYS A 202 -8.33 1.90 -9.49
N MET A 203 -9.27 0.98 -9.35
CA MET A 203 -9.75 0.11 -10.43
C MET A 203 -11.26 0.08 -10.42
N PHE A 204 -11.91 0.29 -11.57
CA PHE A 204 -13.37 0.24 -11.70
C PHE A 204 -14.15 1.11 -10.68
N GLY A 205 -13.58 2.24 -10.30
CA GLY A 205 -14.19 3.17 -9.34
C GLY A 205 -14.05 2.78 -7.86
N ILE A 206 -13.39 1.67 -7.55
CA ILE A 206 -13.12 1.21 -6.18
C ILE A 206 -11.62 1.23 -5.87
N THR A 207 -11.30 1.21 -4.57
CA THR A 207 -9.92 1.07 -4.10
C THR A 207 -9.61 -0.39 -3.83
N VAL A 208 -8.56 -0.89 -4.49
CA VAL A 208 -8.04 -2.25 -4.31
C VAL A 208 -6.69 -2.15 -3.59
N PRO A 209 -6.59 -2.57 -2.33
CA PRO A 209 -5.34 -2.57 -1.59
C PRO A 209 -4.46 -3.75 -1.99
N ALA A 210 -3.14 -3.48 -2.06
CA ALA A 210 -2.12 -4.50 -2.26
C ALA A 210 -1.00 -4.31 -1.22
N TYR A 211 -0.43 -5.41 -0.75
CA TYR A 211 0.68 -5.43 0.17
C TYR A 211 1.75 -6.40 -0.31
N HIS A 212 2.92 -5.86 -0.66
CA HIS A 212 4.14 -6.61 -0.91
C HIS A 212 4.99 -6.54 0.36
N ARG A 213 5.33 -7.67 0.89
CA ARG A 213 6.12 -7.80 2.10
C ARG A 213 7.34 -8.67 1.81
N TYR A 214 8.53 -8.12 2.02
CA TYR A 214 9.79 -8.85 2.06
C TYR A 214 10.45 -8.67 3.40
N GLN A 215 10.65 -9.74 4.12
CA GLN A 215 11.31 -9.76 5.41
C GLN A 215 11.90 -11.14 5.67
N ASN A 216 13.06 -11.22 6.35
CA ASN A 216 13.76 -12.47 6.64
C ASN A 216 13.99 -13.32 5.37
N SER A 217 14.35 -12.67 4.26
CA SER A 217 14.58 -13.29 2.94
C SER A 217 13.36 -13.99 2.34
N HIS A 218 12.17 -13.76 2.88
CA HIS A 218 10.89 -14.29 2.38
C HIS A 218 9.98 -13.17 1.89
N ALA A 219 9.32 -13.44 0.77
CA ALA A 219 8.41 -12.51 0.14
C ALA A 219 6.97 -13.02 0.09
N THR A 220 6.03 -12.10 0.22
CA THR A 220 4.61 -12.34 -0.06
C THR A 220 4.03 -11.14 -0.80
N MET A 221 3.14 -11.41 -1.76
CA MET A 221 2.35 -10.40 -2.44
C MET A 221 0.87 -10.74 -2.31
N GLN A 222 0.11 -9.84 -1.75
CA GLN A 222 -1.34 -9.98 -1.61
C GLN A 222 -2.05 -8.78 -2.22
N VAL A 223 -3.04 -9.06 -3.05
CA VAL A 223 -3.99 -8.06 -3.56
C VAL A 223 -5.39 -8.48 -3.15
N LYS A 224 -6.14 -7.61 -2.49
CA LYS A 224 -7.44 -7.96 -1.91
C LYS A 224 -8.56 -7.10 -2.49
N LEU A 225 -9.49 -7.73 -3.19
CA LEU A 225 -10.73 -7.09 -3.59
C LEU A 225 -11.61 -6.87 -2.36
N LEU A 226 -12.07 -5.62 -2.15
CA LEU A 226 -12.86 -5.21 -0.98
C LEU A 226 -12.18 -5.52 0.37
N GLY A 227 -10.88 -5.70 0.40
CA GLY A 227 -10.14 -6.12 1.59
C GLY A 227 -10.39 -7.58 2.04
N LEU A 228 -11.33 -8.29 1.42
CA LEU A 228 -11.81 -9.63 1.81
C LEU A 228 -11.23 -10.73 0.93
N PHE A 229 -11.35 -10.59 -0.39
CA PHE A 229 -11.06 -11.66 -1.33
C PHE A 229 -9.65 -11.50 -1.90
N ASN A 230 -8.79 -12.50 -1.71
CA ASN A 230 -7.48 -12.52 -2.33
C ASN A 230 -7.63 -12.75 -3.84
N VAL A 231 -7.38 -11.72 -4.65
CA VAL A 231 -7.29 -11.83 -6.12
C VAL A 231 -5.87 -12.16 -6.55
N VAL A 232 -4.87 -11.79 -5.74
CA VAL A 232 -3.48 -12.25 -5.81
C VAL A 232 -3.04 -12.67 -4.41
N ASN A 233 -2.36 -13.82 -4.32
CA ASN A 233 -1.73 -14.28 -3.09
C ASN A 233 -0.55 -15.18 -3.46
N VAL A 234 0.61 -14.54 -3.67
CA VAL A 234 1.83 -15.20 -4.16
C VAL A 234 2.88 -15.23 -3.07
N LYS A 235 3.57 -16.36 -2.95
CA LYS A 235 4.73 -16.61 -2.09
C LYS A 235 5.56 -17.75 -2.70
N GLY A 236 6.75 -18.00 -2.20
CA GLY A 236 7.60 -19.09 -2.66
C GLY A 236 8.96 -18.60 -3.12
N VAL A 237 9.77 -19.50 -3.65
CA VAL A 237 11.17 -19.23 -4.00
C VAL A 237 11.27 -18.17 -5.09
N GLU A 238 10.43 -18.25 -6.12
CA GLU A 238 10.39 -17.31 -7.24
C GLU A 238 10.06 -15.89 -6.74
N MET A 239 9.06 -15.78 -5.84
CA MET A 239 8.69 -14.50 -5.25
C MET A 239 9.81 -13.95 -4.35
N ASN A 240 10.51 -14.83 -3.59
CA ASN A 240 11.64 -14.42 -2.78
C ASN A 240 12.78 -13.84 -3.65
N MET A 241 13.07 -14.47 -4.78
CA MET A 241 14.07 -13.98 -5.72
C MET A 241 13.66 -12.64 -6.33
N ALA A 242 12.43 -12.53 -6.83
CA ALA A 242 11.89 -11.30 -7.43
C ALA A 242 11.95 -10.11 -6.45
N GLU A 243 11.53 -10.31 -5.20
CA GLU A 243 11.57 -9.25 -4.19
C GLU A 243 12.99 -8.98 -3.67
N THR A 244 13.90 -9.94 -3.70
CA THR A 244 15.32 -9.68 -3.41
C THR A 244 15.93 -8.75 -4.46
N VAL A 245 15.60 -8.93 -5.76
CA VAL A 245 15.97 -7.98 -6.82
C VAL A 245 15.36 -6.60 -6.55
N THR A 246 14.09 -6.53 -6.17
CA THR A 246 13.40 -5.26 -5.89
C THR A 246 14.02 -4.53 -4.70
N VAL A 247 14.35 -5.23 -3.61
CA VAL A 247 15.05 -4.63 -2.46
C VAL A 247 16.42 -4.09 -2.87
N PHE A 248 17.18 -4.85 -3.66
CA PHE A 248 18.47 -4.39 -4.15
C PHE A 248 18.34 -3.20 -5.11
N ASN A 249 17.34 -3.21 -5.97
CA ASN A 249 16.99 -2.06 -6.81
C ASN A 249 16.70 -0.80 -5.95
N ASP A 250 15.91 -0.92 -4.89
CA ASP A 250 15.65 0.17 -3.96
C ASP A 250 16.92 0.66 -3.25
N MET A 251 17.85 -0.25 -2.88
CA MET A 251 19.15 0.12 -2.32
C MET A 251 19.94 0.99 -3.28
N CYS A 252 19.98 0.61 -4.55
CA CYS A 252 20.73 1.31 -5.60
C CYS A 252 20.10 2.64 -6.02
N LEU A 253 18.76 2.76 -5.96
CA LEU A 253 18.04 3.91 -6.48
C LEU A 253 17.64 4.92 -5.40
N LEU A 254 17.40 4.47 -4.17
CA LEU A 254 16.76 5.27 -3.12
C LEU A 254 17.60 5.36 -1.83
N ALA A 255 18.36 4.34 -1.50
CA ALA A 255 19.15 4.26 -0.27
C ALA A 255 20.65 4.17 -0.55
N LEU A 256 21.17 5.08 -1.34
CA LEU A 256 22.50 5.04 -1.96
C LEU A 256 23.67 4.73 -0.99
N ALA A 257 23.60 5.21 0.26
CA ALA A 257 24.61 4.89 1.26
C ALA A 257 24.67 3.39 1.60
N THR A 258 23.65 2.60 1.23
CA THR A 258 23.65 1.14 1.41
C THR A 258 24.45 0.39 0.35
N MET A 259 24.87 1.05 -0.74
CA MET A 259 25.68 0.41 -1.79
C MET A 259 27.07 -0.03 -1.30
N ILE A 260 27.50 0.40 -0.11
CA ILE A 260 28.72 -0.09 0.55
C ILE A 260 28.47 -1.36 1.39
N ASP A 261 27.28 -1.91 1.41
CA ASP A 261 26.96 -3.09 2.21
C ASP A 261 27.86 -4.27 1.85
N LYS A 262 28.27 -5.05 2.85
CA LYS A 262 29.15 -6.21 2.66
C LYS A 262 28.48 -7.37 1.93
N ARG A 263 27.15 -7.38 1.89
CA ARG A 263 26.35 -8.37 1.14
C ARG A 263 26.38 -8.13 -0.37
N ILE A 264 27.00 -7.02 -0.83
CA ILE A 264 27.12 -6.68 -2.24
C ILE A 264 28.57 -6.88 -2.70
N GLU A 265 28.74 -7.76 -3.66
CA GLU A 265 29.99 -7.97 -4.38
C GLU A 265 29.96 -7.18 -5.69
N TRP A 266 30.87 -6.22 -5.85
CA TRP A 266 30.94 -5.35 -7.02
C TRP A 266 32.03 -5.77 -7.99
N THR A 267 31.71 -5.72 -9.30
CA THR A 267 32.68 -5.90 -10.39
C THR A 267 32.51 -4.76 -11.38
N SER A 268 33.61 -4.12 -11.76
CA SER A 268 33.61 -3.13 -12.84
C SER A 268 33.45 -3.83 -14.18
N ILE A 269 32.57 -3.32 -15.04
CA ILE A 269 32.45 -3.77 -16.43
C ILE A 269 33.21 -2.81 -17.33
N ASP A 270 32.86 -1.53 -17.27
CA ASP A 270 33.51 -0.45 -18.01
C ASP A 270 33.41 0.88 -17.22
N SER A 271 33.68 2.02 -17.91
CA SER A 271 33.63 3.36 -17.30
C SER A 271 32.22 3.84 -16.90
N LEU A 272 31.17 3.25 -17.46
CA LEU A 272 29.78 3.64 -17.31
C LEU A 272 28.88 2.49 -16.81
N SER A 273 29.43 1.33 -16.50
CA SER A 273 28.64 0.22 -16.00
C SER A 273 29.36 -0.61 -14.93
N ALA A 274 28.58 -1.16 -14.01
CA ALA A 274 29.07 -2.04 -12.97
C ALA A 274 28.09 -3.19 -12.72
N LYS A 275 28.61 -4.39 -12.47
CA LYS A 275 27.86 -5.56 -12.05
C LYS A 275 27.90 -5.67 -10.53
N ALA A 276 26.78 -6.02 -9.95
CA ALA A 276 26.67 -6.36 -8.54
C ALA A 276 26.08 -7.75 -8.36
N ILE A 277 26.55 -8.46 -7.33
CA ILE A 277 25.91 -9.67 -6.82
C ILE A 277 25.47 -9.32 -5.39
N PHE A 278 24.19 -9.46 -5.10
CA PHE A 278 23.63 -9.22 -3.77
C PHE A 278 23.13 -10.52 -3.17
N THR A 279 23.56 -10.80 -1.94
CA THR A 279 23.17 -12.00 -1.20
C THR A 279 22.41 -11.60 0.06
N ASN A 280 21.17 -12.08 0.21
CA ASN A 280 20.39 -11.90 1.41
C ASN A 280 19.82 -13.23 1.89
N GLY A 281 20.40 -13.79 2.95
CA GLY A 281 20.10 -15.15 3.40
C GLY A 281 20.46 -16.17 2.32
N ILE A 282 19.48 -16.96 1.90
CA ILE A 282 19.66 -17.98 0.83
C ILE A 282 19.46 -17.40 -0.58
N ASN A 283 18.94 -16.19 -0.71
CA ASN A 283 18.66 -15.58 -2.00
C ASN A 283 19.92 -14.86 -2.52
N LYS A 284 20.36 -15.23 -3.69
CA LYS A 284 21.50 -14.61 -4.38
C LYS A 284 21.06 -14.16 -5.75
N ILE A 285 21.21 -12.85 -6.03
CA ILE A 285 20.82 -12.22 -7.29
C ILE A 285 21.96 -11.41 -7.89
N SER A 286 21.86 -11.12 -9.16
CA SER A 286 22.79 -10.25 -9.87
C SER A 286 22.07 -9.10 -10.57
N ALA A 287 22.77 -7.98 -10.71
CA ALA A 287 22.27 -6.83 -11.45
C ALA A 287 23.39 -6.07 -12.14
N ILE A 288 23.07 -5.38 -13.21
CA ILE A 288 23.95 -4.44 -13.90
C ILE A 288 23.36 -3.04 -13.78
N LEU A 289 24.17 -2.11 -13.33
CA LEU A 289 23.86 -0.70 -13.21
C LEU A 289 24.54 0.06 -14.35
N TYR A 290 23.78 0.89 -15.05
CA TYR A 290 24.23 1.74 -16.14
C TYR A 290 24.20 3.21 -15.74
N PHE A 291 25.27 3.92 -16.00
CA PHE A 291 25.44 5.32 -15.65
C PHE A 291 25.71 6.14 -16.90
N ASN A 292 25.41 7.43 -16.84
CA ASN A 292 25.86 8.36 -17.87
C ASN A 292 27.21 9.03 -17.47
N GLU A 293 27.77 9.85 -18.35
CA GLU A 293 29.04 10.52 -18.13
C GLU A 293 29.00 11.50 -16.96
N GLN A 294 27.82 12.05 -16.65
CA GLN A 294 27.57 12.93 -15.50
C GLN A 294 27.57 12.19 -14.17
N GLY A 295 27.60 10.84 -14.19
CA GLY A 295 27.54 10.00 -13.01
C GLY A 295 26.11 9.70 -12.52
N GLN A 296 25.09 9.98 -13.31
CA GLN A 296 23.70 9.58 -12.98
C GLN A 296 23.49 8.11 -13.31
N LEU A 297 22.84 7.37 -12.42
CA LEU A 297 22.31 6.06 -12.76
C LEU A 297 21.13 6.26 -13.73
N ILE A 298 21.19 5.62 -14.89
CA ILE A 298 20.14 5.74 -15.92
C ILE A 298 19.31 4.49 -16.05
N ASN A 299 19.85 3.33 -15.65
CA ASN A 299 19.10 2.07 -15.67
C ASN A 299 19.72 1.05 -14.69
N PHE A 300 18.87 0.20 -14.18
CA PHE A 300 19.20 -1.01 -13.42
C PHE A 300 18.60 -2.20 -14.14
N THR A 301 19.34 -3.28 -14.35
CA THR A 301 18.82 -4.49 -14.98
C THR A 301 19.18 -5.74 -14.18
N SER A 302 18.30 -6.73 -14.18
CA SER A 302 18.54 -8.06 -13.60
C SER A 302 17.82 -9.13 -14.42
N ASP A 303 18.43 -10.30 -14.53
CA ASP A 303 17.85 -11.47 -15.20
C ASP A 303 17.24 -12.48 -14.18
N ASP A 304 17.33 -12.19 -12.88
CA ASP A 304 16.93 -13.09 -11.81
C ASP A 304 15.45 -13.00 -11.36
N PRO A 305 14.65 -11.93 -11.65
CA PRO A 305 13.30 -11.88 -11.17
C PRO A 305 12.32 -12.68 -12.03
N TYR A 306 11.22 -13.08 -11.40
CA TYR A 306 10.12 -13.82 -12.01
C TYR A 306 8.89 -12.93 -12.18
N ALA A 307 8.29 -12.95 -13.37
CA ALA A 307 7.02 -12.27 -13.62
C ALA A 307 5.88 -13.05 -12.97
N ILE A 308 5.06 -12.34 -12.18
CA ILE A 308 3.99 -12.97 -11.37
C ILE A 308 2.90 -13.61 -12.24
N ASN A 309 2.68 -13.06 -13.44
CA ASN A 309 1.59 -13.49 -14.32
C ASN A 309 1.75 -14.92 -14.85
N ASP A 310 2.98 -15.39 -15.07
CA ASP A 310 3.27 -16.70 -15.64
C ASP A 310 4.35 -17.47 -14.87
N MET A 311 4.91 -16.86 -13.81
CA MET A 311 5.98 -17.40 -12.95
C MET A 311 7.23 -17.82 -13.72
N LYS A 312 7.54 -17.08 -14.80
CA LYS A 312 8.77 -17.27 -15.59
C LYS A 312 9.76 -16.16 -15.32
N GLY A 313 11.05 -16.52 -15.41
CA GLY A 313 12.16 -15.57 -15.35
C GLY A 313 12.25 -14.75 -16.62
N TYR A 314 12.29 -13.43 -16.48
CA TYR A 314 12.53 -12.50 -17.58
C TYR A 314 13.47 -11.41 -17.10
N ARG A 315 14.21 -10.82 -18.03
CA ARG A 315 14.97 -9.61 -17.71
C ARG A 315 14.04 -8.51 -17.26
N PHE A 316 14.41 -7.91 -16.14
CA PHE A 316 13.73 -6.75 -15.57
C PHE A 316 14.64 -5.52 -15.67
N SER A 317 14.08 -4.36 -15.93
CA SER A 317 14.82 -3.10 -15.86
C SER A 317 14.03 -1.98 -15.20
N THR A 318 14.78 -1.04 -14.63
CA THR A 318 14.23 0.18 -14.02
C THR A 318 14.96 1.40 -14.59
N PRO A 319 14.57 1.88 -15.78
CA PRO A 319 15.07 3.16 -16.28
C PRO A 319 14.54 4.29 -15.42
N VAL A 320 15.43 5.22 -15.04
CA VAL A 320 15.11 6.38 -14.19
C VAL A 320 15.51 7.68 -14.86
N LYS A 321 14.79 8.74 -14.57
CA LYS A 321 14.93 10.07 -15.18
C LYS A 321 14.57 11.18 -14.17
N GLU A 322 14.80 12.42 -14.59
CA GLU A 322 14.33 13.61 -13.86
C GLU A 322 14.90 13.69 -12.44
N TYR A 323 16.21 13.77 -12.32
CA TYR A 323 16.88 13.92 -11.04
C TYR A 323 16.52 15.28 -10.39
N VAL A 324 16.15 15.24 -9.10
CA VAL A 324 15.73 16.38 -8.29
C VAL A 324 16.50 16.43 -6.98
N GLN A 325 16.58 17.62 -6.38
CA GLN A 325 17.19 17.84 -5.08
C GLN A 325 16.15 17.68 -3.97
N ILE A 326 16.41 16.78 -3.01
CA ILE A 326 15.59 16.59 -1.80
C ILE A 326 16.54 16.45 -0.60
N ASP A 327 16.41 17.32 0.39
CA ASP A 327 17.21 17.34 1.62
C ASP A 327 18.73 17.28 1.36
N GLY A 328 19.18 18.01 0.34
CA GLY A 328 20.58 18.09 -0.05
C GLY A 328 21.15 16.81 -0.69
N LYS A 329 20.28 15.92 -1.17
CA LYS A 329 20.61 14.77 -1.99
C LYS A 329 19.95 14.87 -3.35
N THR A 330 20.63 14.39 -4.39
CA THR A 330 20.07 14.30 -5.74
C THR A 330 19.56 12.89 -5.96
N ILE A 331 18.27 12.74 -6.21
CA ILE A 331 17.61 11.45 -6.48
C ILE A 331 16.70 11.58 -7.70
N TRP A 332 16.36 10.45 -8.33
CA TRP A 332 15.44 10.42 -9.45
C TRP A 332 13.99 10.72 -9.00
N ASN A 333 13.22 11.36 -9.89
CA ASN A 333 11.83 11.73 -9.64
C ASN A 333 10.84 10.86 -10.42
N TYR A 334 11.27 10.32 -11.57
CA TYR A 334 10.47 9.44 -12.41
C TYR A 334 11.25 8.18 -12.78
N GLY A 335 10.60 7.01 -12.63
CA GLY A 335 11.13 5.71 -13.02
C GLY A 335 10.07 4.80 -13.58
N GLU A 336 10.50 3.86 -14.40
CA GLU A 336 9.65 2.84 -15.00
C GLU A 336 10.06 1.45 -14.51
N ALA A 337 9.10 0.53 -14.47
CA ALA A 337 9.34 -0.89 -14.27
C ALA A 337 9.02 -1.61 -15.59
N VAL A 338 10.01 -2.31 -16.13
CA VAL A 338 9.95 -2.85 -17.49
C VAL A 338 10.31 -4.35 -17.48
N TRP A 339 9.45 -5.16 -18.05
CA TRP A 339 9.75 -6.54 -18.41
C TRP A 339 10.23 -6.63 -19.85
N HIS A 340 11.31 -7.40 -20.08
CA HIS A 340 11.82 -7.73 -21.42
C HIS A 340 11.38 -9.15 -21.77
N TYR A 341 10.22 -9.25 -22.40
CA TYR A 341 9.74 -10.52 -22.96
C TYR A 341 10.48 -10.86 -24.25
N PRO A 342 10.48 -12.14 -24.70
CA PRO A 342 11.15 -12.52 -25.94
C PRO A 342 10.65 -11.76 -27.18
N ASP A 343 9.41 -11.28 -27.15
CA ASP A 343 8.74 -10.59 -28.25
C ASP A 343 8.71 -9.06 -28.11
N SER A 344 8.93 -8.52 -26.92
CA SER A 344 8.76 -7.08 -26.68
C SER A 344 9.25 -6.62 -25.31
N GLU A 345 9.61 -5.35 -25.23
CA GLU A 345 9.71 -4.64 -23.96
C GLU A 345 8.30 -4.19 -23.51
N PHE A 346 8.01 -4.39 -22.24
CA PHE A 346 6.72 -4.06 -21.67
C PHE A 346 6.84 -3.22 -20.40
N VAL A 347 6.56 -1.93 -20.52
CA VAL A 347 6.44 -1.03 -19.37
C VAL A 347 5.15 -1.37 -18.64
N TYR A 348 5.26 -1.96 -17.45
CA TYR A 348 4.10 -2.30 -16.63
C TYR A 348 3.88 -1.36 -15.44
N GLY A 349 4.87 -0.56 -15.08
CA GLY A 349 4.80 0.38 -13.97
C GLY A 349 5.47 1.72 -14.28
N LYS A 350 4.84 2.81 -13.84
CA LYS A 350 5.36 4.18 -13.86
C LYS A 350 5.27 4.73 -12.46
N PHE A 351 6.39 5.25 -11.93
CA PHE A 351 6.51 5.72 -10.56
C PHE A 351 6.94 7.18 -10.53
N TYR A 352 6.17 8.01 -9.85
CA TYR A 352 6.45 9.42 -9.61
C TYR A 352 6.69 9.62 -8.12
N LEU A 353 7.89 10.05 -7.76
CA LEU A 353 8.26 10.34 -6.38
C LEU A 353 7.43 11.52 -5.83
N LYS A 354 6.79 11.34 -4.69
CA LYS A 354 6.07 12.40 -3.98
C LYS A 354 6.79 12.87 -2.73
N SER A 355 7.34 11.95 -1.99
CA SER A 355 8.18 12.27 -0.83
C SER A 355 9.07 11.09 -0.49
N ILE A 356 10.25 11.37 0.02
CA ILE A 356 11.14 10.41 0.66
C ILE A 356 11.68 11.00 1.95
N GLU A 357 11.72 10.20 3.00
CA GLU A 357 12.24 10.56 4.29
C GLU A 357 13.18 9.45 4.77
N TYR A 358 14.38 9.84 5.20
CA TYR A 358 15.40 8.89 5.65
C TYR A 358 15.48 8.85 7.17
N ASN A 359 15.86 7.69 7.70
CA ASN A 359 16.09 7.46 9.12
C ASN A 359 14.88 7.83 9.99
N VAL A 360 13.68 7.48 9.51
CA VAL A 360 12.41 7.72 10.21
C VAL A 360 12.36 6.94 11.51
N ALA A 361 11.87 7.60 12.57
CA ALA A 361 11.71 6.99 13.89
C ALA A 361 10.29 6.46 14.11
N ASP A 362 9.28 7.13 13.55
CA ASP A 362 7.87 6.87 13.82
C ASP A 362 7.07 6.55 12.56
N LEU A 363 5.95 5.84 12.75
CA LEU A 363 4.98 5.59 11.69
C LEU A 363 4.25 6.91 11.34
N LYS A 364 4.25 7.24 10.06
CA LYS A 364 3.55 8.42 9.51
C LYS A 364 2.37 8.02 8.62
#